data_94289eb7ce6b6d3435fac8a5dd50c556
#
_entry.id   94289eb7ce6b6d3435fac8a5dd50c556
#
_cell.length_a   1.000
_cell.length_b   1.000
_cell.length_c   1.000
_cell.angle_alpha   90.00
_cell.angle_beta   90.00
_cell.angle_gamma   90.00
#
_symmetry.space_group_name_H-M   'P 1'
#
loop_
_entity.id
_entity.type
_entity.pdbx_description
1 polymer ?
#
loop_
_entity_poly.entity_id
_entity_poly.type
_entity_poly.pdbx_seq_one_letter_code
_entity_poly.pdbx_strand_id
1 'polypeptide(L)'
;MERAIWRPAAALLMVAAGAAAAEPAVEAGAYLQARQAAFESDYARASRHYATALLQDPSNAALMESTAAALLNAGEMAQALAVARAMERGGHTSQIGAMALLVERARTGEWDAALRAQEAGRSVGPLMDGLARGWALIGRGEGEAGLAAFAAVAADPELAGFGRLHEALARAALGDWAGAERLFAGRDASGAKVAEPLRLSRRLALARVEILSRLGRGDHALALLDHLFKDDPDPDVASRRARLAAGERLAYSGPRDARAGVAEAFFGVATALRGDAAEGYILLYARAAEALAPDHPGTALLTASLLERMGRHDLALDRYAAVPEGHPTYPMARLGLASALGALGRDGEAIDTLRALAESHPWMPRVHMALGDALGASGRDGEAVAAYGRALAAQPDAARAPWALHYARALARERLGDGAGARADLARALRLRPDEPSVLHHLASLMLATGEPEAEALALFERALAASPDSGRMAGSVGWTLLRLGRVEEAVEHLERAAALEPLDAELNDRLGDALWSAGREREARFQWRRALTLDPAGAEAAWRRLKLARGLDDAAPGEGASAVTLLKDR
;
A
#
# COMPACT_ATOMS: atom_id res chain seq x y z
N MET A 1 -9.68 -18.83 -9.18
CA MET A 1 -9.93 -19.92 -8.22
C MET A 1 -8.95 -19.79 -7.05
N GLU A 2 -8.94 -18.63 -6.36
CA GLU A 2 -7.99 -18.29 -5.28
C GLU A 2 -8.67 -17.86 -3.97
N ARG A 3 -9.94 -18.20 -3.76
CA ARG A 3 -10.73 -17.67 -2.63
C ARG A 3 -11.01 -18.65 -1.48
N ALA A 4 -10.43 -19.83 -1.47
CA ALA A 4 -10.86 -20.89 -0.53
C ALA A 4 -9.90 -21.22 0.63
N ILE A 5 -8.65 -20.72 0.65
CA ILE A 5 -7.59 -21.27 1.51
C ILE A 5 -7.52 -20.65 2.92
N TRP A 6 -8.09 -19.46 3.13
CA TRP A 6 -7.80 -18.68 4.35
C TRP A 6 -8.99 -18.42 5.28
N ARG A 7 -10.12 -19.08 5.09
CA ARG A 7 -11.31 -18.85 5.91
C ARG A 7 -11.24 -19.28 7.40
N PRO A 8 -10.37 -20.18 7.89
CA PRO A 8 -10.33 -20.49 9.32
C PRO A 8 -9.55 -19.52 10.20
N ALA A 9 -8.58 -18.76 9.67
CA ALA A 9 -7.70 -17.94 10.51
C ALA A 9 -8.31 -16.59 10.95
N ALA A 10 -9.24 -16.04 10.17
CA ALA A 10 -9.91 -14.77 10.52
C ALA A 10 -11.02 -14.93 11.58
N ALA A 11 -11.47 -16.15 11.84
CA ALA A 11 -12.56 -16.42 12.80
C ALA A 11 -12.11 -16.47 14.28
N LEU A 12 -10.81 -16.46 14.59
CA LEU A 12 -10.32 -16.69 15.96
C LEU A 12 -10.19 -15.42 16.81
N LEU A 13 -10.53 -14.25 16.27
CA LEU A 13 -10.54 -12.99 17.07
C LEU A 13 -11.93 -12.62 17.63
N MET A 14 -12.97 -13.44 17.43
CA MET A 14 -14.35 -13.16 17.84
C MET A 14 -15.02 -14.26 18.69
N VAL A 15 -14.29 -15.14 19.34
CA VAL A 15 -14.92 -16.11 20.26
C VAL A 15 -14.33 -16.00 21.64
N ALA A 16 -14.96 -15.18 22.47
CA ALA A 16 -15.06 -15.36 23.90
C ALA A 16 -16.23 -14.55 24.44
N ALA A 17 -17.45 -14.93 24.11
CA ALA A 17 -18.65 -14.54 24.85
C ALA A 17 -19.47 -15.81 25.09
N GLY A 18 -19.13 -16.53 26.14
CA GLY A 18 -19.89 -17.71 26.57
C GLY A 18 -19.44 -18.23 27.93
N ALA A 19 -20.33 -18.03 28.94
CA ALA A 19 -20.35 -18.62 30.28
C ALA A 19 -19.45 -17.98 31.35
N ALA A 20 -20.05 -17.05 32.09
CA ALA A 20 -19.51 -16.41 33.26
C ALA A 20 -19.57 -17.36 34.50
N ALA A 21 -18.40 -17.72 35.03
CA ALA A 21 -18.20 -17.79 36.47
C ALA A 21 -17.70 -16.39 36.86
N ALA A 22 -18.11 -15.86 38.01
CA ALA A 22 -17.74 -14.51 38.45
C ALA A 22 -16.21 -14.45 38.67
N GLU A 23 -15.52 -13.99 37.64
CA GLU A 23 -14.10 -13.66 37.72
C GLU A 23 -13.95 -12.29 38.42
N PRO A 24 -12.87 -12.08 39.20
CA PRO A 24 -12.60 -10.78 39.80
C PRO A 24 -12.56 -9.74 38.68
N ALA A 25 -13.25 -8.62 38.85
CA ALA A 25 -13.32 -7.55 37.89
C ALA A 25 -11.90 -7.05 37.61
N VAL A 26 -11.28 -7.55 36.53
CA VAL A 26 -10.15 -6.86 35.86
C VAL A 26 -10.60 -5.42 35.75
N GLU A 27 -9.76 -4.44 36.12
CA GLU A 27 -10.11 -3.05 35.86
C GLU A 27 -10.45 -2.94 34.38
N ALA A 28 -11.75 -2.97 34.09
CA ALA A 28 -12.28 -2.95 32.73
C ALA A 28 -11.68 -1.78 31.94
N GLY A 29 -11.22 -0.73 32.66
CA GLY A 29 -10.52 0.42 32.13
C GLY A 29 -9.21 0.09 31.40
N ALA A 30 -8.28 -0.64 32.05
CA ALA A 30 -6.98 -0.93 31.43
C ALA A 30 -7.13 -1.83 30.20
N TYR A 31 -7.97 -2.86 30.27
CA TYR A 31 -8.24 -3.76 29.16
C TYR A 31 -8.92 -3.03 27.99
N LEU A 32 -9.93 -2.21 28.25
CA LEU A 32 -10.62 -1.44 27.23
C LEU A 32 -9.69 -0.41 26.55
N GLN A 33 -8.85 0.27 27.35
CA GLN A 33 -7.82 1.18 26.83
C GLN A 33 -6.80 0.44 25.96
N ALA A 34 -6.40 -0.77 26.35
CA ALA A 34 -5.52 -1.60 25.55
C ALA A 34 -6.16 -1.98 24.21
N ARG A 35 -7.42 -2.40 24.22
CA ARG A 35 -8.17 -2.74 23.00
C ARG A 35 -8.35 -1.54 22.08
N GLN A 36 -8.67 -0.38 22.66
CA GLN A 36 -8.81 0.85 21.87
C GLN A 36 -7.49 1.23 21.21
N ALA A 37 -6.39 1.21 21.97
CA ALA A 37 -5.06 1.48 21.44
C ALA A 37 -4.64 0.48 20.35
N ALA A 38 -4.96 -0.81 20.53
CA ALA A 38 -4.71 -1.83 19.50
C ALA A 38 -5.55 -1.61 18.23
N PHE A 39 -6.80 -1.18 18.37
CA PHE A 39 -7.66 -0.80 17.24
C PHE A 39 -7.10 0.41 16.48
N GLU A 40 -6.54 1.38 17.21
CA GLU A 40 -5.85 2.55 16.65
C GLU A 40 -4.43 2.22 16.14
N SER A 41 -4.02 0.95 16.15
CA SER A 41 -2.67 0.48 15.78
C SER A 41 -1.55 1.10 16.63
N ASP A 42 -1.87 1.63 17.82
CA ASP A 42 -0.89 2.12 18.80
C ASP A 42 -0.46 0.97 19.72
N TYR A 43 0.34 0.07 19.16
CA TYR A 43 0.76 -1.12 19.88
C TYR A 43 1.66 -0.84 21.10
N ALA A 44 2.40 0.27 21.08
CA ALA A 44 3.19 0.70 22.24
C ALA A 44 2.29 1.12 23.42
N ARG A 45 1.17 1.79 23.15
CA ARG A 45 0.16 2.13 24.17
C ARG A 45 -0.63 0.88 24.55
N ALA A 46 -1.03 0.07 23.58
CA ALA A 46 -1.75 -1.18 23.82
C ALA A 46 -0.97 -2.13 24.74
N SER A 47 0.33 -2.35 24.50
CA SER A 47 1.17 -3.23 25.29
C SER A 47 1.28 -2.78 26.75
N ARG A 48 1.41 -1.47 27.02
CA ARG A 48 1.44 -0.93 28.38
C ARG A 48 0.14 -1.19 29.14
N HIS A 49 -1.00 -0.94 28.50
CA HIS A 49 -2.31 -1.17 29.13
C HIS A 49 -2.62 -2.66 29.29
N TYR A 50 -2.27 -3.52 28.31
CA TYR A 50 -2.38 -4.96 28.47
C TYR A 50 -1.46 -5.49 29.61
N ALA A 51 -0.24 -4.98 29.71
CA ALA A 51 0.65 -5.34 30.82
C ALA A 51 0.07 -4.94 32.19
N THR A 52 -0.56 -3.74 32.27
CA THR A 52 -1.26 -3.31 33.50
C THR A 52 -2.41 -4.25 33.85
N ALA A 53 -3.23 -4.64 32.88
CA ALA A 53 -4.30 -5.59 33.08
C ALA A 53 -3.78 -6.97 33.49
N LEU A 54 -2.68 -7.44 32.87
CA LEU A 54 -2.04 -8.73 33.16
C LEU A 54 -1.47 -8.79 34.57
N LEU A 55 -1.04 -7.68 35.19
CA LEU A 55 -0.60 -7.65 36.59
C LEU A 55 -1.73 -8.02 37.55
N GLN A 56 -2.98 -7.79 37.20
CA GLN A 56 -4.15 -8.10 38.02
C GLN A 56 -4.63 -9.54 37.83
N ASP A 57 -4.45 -10.12 36.64
CA ASP A 57 -4.76 -11.52 36.35
C ASP A 57 -3.61 -12.17 35.56
N PRO A 58 -2.50 -12.54 36.25
CA PRO A 58 -1.28 -13.03 35.63
C PRO A 58 -1.41 -14.40 34.96
N SER A 59 -2.49 -15.14 35.23
CA SER A 59 -2.74 -16.48 34.68
C SER A 59 -3.71 -16.48 33.49
N ASN A 60 -4.25 -15.34 33.10
CA ASN A 60 -5.21 -15.23 32.03
C ASN A 60 -4.53 -15.42 30.66
N ALA A 61 -4.76 -16.59 30.07
CA ALA A 61 -4.12 -16.96 28.80
C ALA A 61 -4.45 -16.00 27.65
N ALA A 62 -5.70 -15.53 27.56
CA ALA A 62 -6.13 -14.61 26.49
C ALA A 62 -5.48 -13.23 26.66
N LEU A 63 -5.33 -12.78 27.90
CA LEU A 63 -4.68 -11.51 28.21
C LEU A 63 -3.16 -11.60 27.98
N MET A 64 -2.52 -12.73 28.34
CA MET A 64 -1.12 -13.00 28.01
C MET A 64 -0.90 -12.98 26.50
N GLU A 65 -1.77 -13.61 25.71
CA GLU A 65 -1.67 -13.65 24.25
C GLU A 65 -1.81 -12.25 23.64
N SER A 66 -2.81 -11.47 24.09
CA SER A 66 -3.01 -10.08 23.65
C SER A 66 -1.81 -9.19 24.01
N THR A 67 -1.22 -9.40 25.19
CA THR A 67 -0.02 -8.70 25.65
C THR A 67 1.18 -9.05 24.76
N ALA A 68 1.40 -10.34 24.50
CA ALA A 68 2.51 -10.79 23.65
C ALA A 68 2.36 -10.26 22.21
N ALA A 69 1.13 -10.27 21.65
CA ALA A 69 0.84 -9.72 20.34
C ALA A 69 1.14 -8.22 20.26
N ALA A 70 0.68 -7.45 21.23
CA ALA A 70 0.91 -6.01 21.27
C ALA A 70 2.41 -5.68 21.41
N LEU A 71 3.13 -6.42 22.24
CA LEU A 71 4.58 -6.28 22.42
C LEU A 71 5.36 -6.62 21.14
N LEU A 72 5.01 -7.70 20.44
CA LEU A 72 5.63 -8.07 19.18
C LEU A 72 5.39 -6.98 18.11
N ASN A 73 4.15 -6.51 17.98
CA ASN A 73 3.81 -5.46 17.02
C ASN A 73 4.48 -4.11 17.35
N ALA A 74 4.70 -3.82 18.64
CA ALA A 74 5.48 -2.67 19.08
C ALA A 74 6.98 -2.83 18.83
N GLY A 75 7.47 -4.04 18.51
CA GLY A 75 8.90 -4.34 18.37
C GLY A 75 9.59 -4.69 19.68
N GLU A 76 8.85 -4.86 20.77
CA GLU A 76 9.34 -5.13 22.12
C GLU A 76 9.59 -6.64 22.33
N MET A 77 10.43 -7.23 21.47
CA MET A 77 10.67 -8.67 21.41
C MET A 77 11.09 -9.27 22.78
N ALA A 78 11.94 -8.60 23.54
CA ALA A 78 12.41 -9.12 24.82
C ALA A 78 11.27 -9.28 25.84
N GLN A 79 10.34 -8.32 25.87
CA GLN A 79 9.17 -8.36 26.76
C GLN A 79 8.16 -9.41 26.28
N ALA A 80 7.93 -9.50 24.97
CA ALA A 80 7.07 -10.52 24.37
C ALA A 80 7.57 -11.94 24.71
N LEU A 81 8.88 -12.17 24.68
CA LEU A 81 9.50 -13.43 25.08
C LEU A 81 9.30 -13.75 26.57
N ALA A 82 9.33 -12.75 27.45
CA ALA A 82 9.06 -12.97 28.87
C ALA A 82 7.63 -13.48 29.08
N VAL A 83 6.65 -12.90 28.40
CA VAL A 83 5.25 -13.35 28.43
C VAL A 83 5.12 -14.75 27.80
N ALA A 84 5.71 -15.00 26.64
CA ALA A 84 5.67 -16.29 25.96
C ALA A 84 6.25 -17.43 26.80
N ARG A 85 7.37 -17.19 27.51
CA ARG A 85 7.95 -18.14 28.46
C ARG A 85 7.05 -18.37 29.68
N ALA A 86 6.33 -17.35 30.16
CA ALA A 86 5.36 -17.52 31.24
C ALA A 86 4.18 -18.39 30.77
N MET A 87 3.68 -18.18 29.55
CA MET A 87 2.64 -19.01 28.91
C MET A 87 3.11 -20.47 28.80
N GLU A 88 4.33 -20.69 28.32
CA GLU A 88 4.90 -22.04 28.18
C GLU A 88 5.00 -22.76 29.53
N ARG A 89 5.49 -22.09 30.56
CA ARG A 89 5.55 -22.65 31.95
C ARG A 89 4.17 -22.94 32.52
N GLY A 90 3.17 -22.11 32.23
CA GLY A 90 1.78 -22.29 32.65
C GLY A 90 1.02 -23.37 31.83
N GLY A 91 1.67 -24.00 30.85
CA GLY A 91 1.04 -25.01 30.00
C GLY A 91 0.04 -24.44 28.98
N HIS A 92 0.01 -23.12 28.80
CA HIS A 92 -0.89 -22.50 27.82
C HIS A 92 -0.39 -22.70 26.39
N THR A 93 -1.31 -23.01 25.48
CA THR A 93 -1.03 -23.05 24.05
C THR A 93 -1.34 -21.69 23.44
N SER A 94 -0.38 -21.11 22.67
CA SER A 94 -0.53 -19.83 22.01
C SER A 94 0.28 -19.82 20.74
N GLN A 95 -0.34 -19.45 19.62
CA GLN A 95 0.34 -19.26 18.34
C GLN A 95 1.40 -18.14 18.45
N ILE A 96 1.06 -17.04 19.08
CA ILE A 96 1.94 -15.88 19.23
C ILE A 96 3.09 -16.19 20.19
N GLY A 97 2.80 -16.88 21.29
CA GLY A 97 3.83 -17.38 22.19
C GLY A 97 4.79 -18.34 21.50
N ALA A 98 4.28 -19.29 20.71
CA ALA A 98 5.09 -20.20 19.90
C ALA A 98 5.95 -19.46 18.87
N MET A 99 5.41 -18.42 18.22
CA MET A 99 6.14 -17.56 17.28
C MET A 99 7.32 -16.86 17.98
N ALA A 100 7.08 -16.20 19.10
CA ALA A 100 8.13 -15.51 19.86
C ALA A 100 9.25 -16.46 20.30
N LEU A 101 8.87 -17.65 20.81
CA LEU A 101 9.83 -18.67 21.25
C LEU A 101 10.59 -19.30 20.09
N LEU A 102 9.97 -19.50 18.93
CA LEU A 102 10.65 -19.95 17.71
C LEU A 102 11.70 -18.95 17.26
N VAL A 103 11.37 -17.65 17.27
CA VAL A 103 12.32 -16.57 16.94
C VAL A 103 13.53 -16.61 17.89
N GLU A 104 13.31 -16.76 19.19
CA GLU A 104 14.40 -16.83 20.16
C GLU A 104 15.31 -18.04 19.93
N ARG A 105 14.70 -19.22 19.80
CA ARG A 105 15.44 -20.47 19.56
C ARG A 105 16.24 -20.45 18.27
N ALA A 106 15.66 -19.89 17.20
CA ALA A 106 16.38 -19.70 15.93
C ALA A 106 17.52 -18.69 16.05
N ARG A 107 17.34 -17.62 16.84
CA ARG A 107 18.35 -16.60 17.09
C ARG A 107 19.55 -17.13 17.90
N THR A 108 19.26 -18.00 18.88
CA THR A 108 20.29 -18.60 19.75
C THR A 108 20.88 -19.91 19.20
N GLY A 109 20.30 -20.45 18.11
CA GLY A 109 20.70 -21.74 17.55
C GLY A 109 20.24 -22.96 18.33
N GLU A 110 19.21 -22.80 19.16
CA GLU A 110 18.64 -23.87 19.98
C GLU A 110 17.67 -24.76 19.18
N TRP A 111 18.19 -25.39 18.12
CA TRP A 111 17.39 -26.13 17.14
C TRP A 111 16.69 -27.35 17.73
N ASP A 112 17.35 -28.08 18.64
CA ASP A 112 16.74 -29.19 19.36
C ASP A 112 15.52 -28.75 20.19
N ALA A 113 15.62 -27.58 20.84
CA ALA A 113 14.54 -27.03 21.61
C ALA A 113 13.38 -26.58 20.70
N ALA A 114 13.67 -26.05 19.52
CA ALA A 114 12.66 -25.71 18.53
C ALA A 114 11.88 -26.93 18.05
N LEU A 115 12.59 -28.02 17.70
CA LEU A 115 11.97 -29.27 17.25
C LEU A 115 11.13 -29.93 18.34
N ARG A 116 11.66 -30.06 19.56
CA ARG A 116 10.90 -30.61 20.71
C ARG A 116 9.63 -29.79 21.02
N ALA A 117 9.68 -28.47 20.85
CA ALA A 117 8.50 -27.65 21.08
C ALA A 117 7.40 -27.95 20.05
N GLN A 118 7.75 -28.13 18.79
CA GLN A 118 6.78 -28.53 17.75
C GLN A 118 6.20 -29.93 18.05
N GLU A 119 7.03 -30.89 18.46
CA GLU A 119 6.58 -32.23 18.87
C GLU A 119 5.64 -32.20 20.08
N ALA A 120 5.83 -31.22 20.99
CA ALA A 120 4.93 -30.95 22.12
C ALA A 120 3.68 -30.14 21.74
N GLY A 121 3.41 -29.93 20.43
CA GLY A 121 2.22 -29.22 19.93
C GLY A 121 2.31 -27.69 20.02
N ARG A 122 3.49 -27.11 20.20
CA ARG A 122 3.71 -25.66 20.13
C ARG A 122 3.78 -25.22 18.67
N SER A 123 2.68 -24.71 18.14
CA SER A 123 2.48 -24.44 16.71
C SER A 123 2.33 -22.96 16.42
N VAL A 124 2.99 -22.49 15.37
CA VAL A 124 2.76 -21.18 14.74
C VAL A 124 1.72 -21.29 13.61
N GLY A 125 1.44 -22.52 13.18
CA GLY A 125 0.54 -22.88 12.10
C GLY A 125 1.21 -23.82 11.10
N PRO A 126 0.42 -24.65 10.40
CA PRO A 126 0.94 -25.81 9.64
C PRO A 126 2.04 -25.45 8.64
N LEU A 127 1.87 -24.36 7.88
CA LEU A 127 2.88 -23.89 6.92
C LEU A 127 4.17 -23.50 7.62
N MET A 128 4.05 -22.63 8.63
CA MET A 128 5.22 -22.10 9.33
C MET A 128 5.97 -23.19 10.08
N ASP A 129 5.23 -24.13 10.69
CA ASP A 129 5.80 -25.27 11.40
C ASP A 129 6.60 -26.18 10.47
N GLY A 130 6.05 -26.50 9.29
CA GLY A 130 6.74 -27.30 8.30
C GLY A 130 8.03 -26.65 7.78
N LEU A 131 7.95 -25.34 7.48
CA LEU A 131 9.13 -24.58 7.02
C LEU A 131 10.17 -24.44 8.12
N ALA A 132 9.77 -24.09 9.35
CA ALA A 132 10.67 -23.96 10.49
C ALA A 132 11.32 -25.29 10.86
N ARG A 133 10.60 -26.42 10.79
CA ARG A 133 11.14 -27.77 10.97
C ARG A 133 12.28 -28.05 9.98
N GLY A 134 12.04 -27.78 8.69
CA GLY A 134 13.07 -27.97 7.66
C GLY A 134 14.35 -27.21 7.96
N TRP A 135 14.23 -25.93 8.29
CA TRP A 135 15.37 -25.09 8.64
C TRP A 135 16.01 -25.48 9.98
N ALA A 136 15.24 -25.91 10.97
CA ALA A 136 15.77 -26.36 12.26
C ALA A 136 16.62 -27.65 12.09
N LEU A 137 16.19 -28.60 11.26
CA LEU A 137 16.96 -29.80 10.94
C LEU A 137 18.27 -29.45 10.22
N ILE A 138 18.24 -28.49 9.28
CA ILE A 138 19.45 -27.99 8.62
C ILE A 138 20.38 -27.33 9.66
N GLY A 139 19.84 -26.52 10.55
CA GLY A 139 20.61 -25.87 11.61
C GLY A 139 21.28 -26.84 12.58
N ARG A 140 20.71 -28.04 12.71
CA ARG A 140 21.25 -29.16 13.48
C ARG A 140 22.29 -30.00 12.70
N GLY A 141 22.48 -29.69 11.43
CA GLY A 141 23.39 -30.42 10.55
C GLY A 141 22.75 -31.60 9.82
N GLU A 142 21.44 -31.78 9.90
CA GLU A 142 20.69 -32.86 9.26
C GLU A 142 20.09 -32.38 7.93
N GLY A 143 20.95 -32.02 6.98
CA GLY A 143 20.55 -31.41 5.71
C GLY A 143 19.52 -32.21 4.93
N GLU A 144 19.71 -33.54 4.75
CA GLU A 144 18.76 -34.39 4.02
C GLU A 144 17.38 -34.47 4.69
N ALA A 145 17.34 -34.57 6.03
CA ALA A 145 16.09 -34.56 6.77
C ALA A 145 15.37 -33.20 6.64
N GLY A 146 16.13 -32.10 6.63
CA GLY A 146 15.60 -30.77 6.39
C GLY A 146 14.99 -30.61 5.00
N LEU A 147 15.68 -31.09 3.96
CA LEU A 147 15.17 -31.10 2.58
C LEU A 147 13.89 -31.95 2.46
N ALA A 148 13.86 -33.13 3.12
CA ALA A 148 12.67 -33.98 3.16
C ALA A 148 11.47 -33.28 3.85
N ALA A 149 11.70 -32.46 4.88
CA ALA A 149 10.66 -31.68 5.53
C ALA A 149 10.04 -30.65 4.57
N PHE A 150 10.84 -29.97 3.75
CA PHE A 150 10.32 -29.04 2.73
C PHE A 150 9.55 -29.79 1.62
N ALA A 151 10.03 -30.98 1.21
CA ALA A 151 9.32 -31.82 0.25
C ALA A 151 7.95 -32.27 0.80
N ALA A 152 7.85 -32.54 2.11
CA ALA A 152 6.57 -32.84 2.76
C ALA A 152 5.60 -31.65 2.73
N VAL A 153 6.08 -30.41 2.94
CA VAL A 153 5.27 -29.19 2.75
C VAL A 153 4.85 -29.06 1.29
N ALA A 154 5.75 -29.38 0.34
CA ALA A 154 5.46 -29.28 -1.09
C ALA A 154 4.49 -30.38 -1.61
N ALA A 155 4.22 -31.42 -0.82
CA ALA A 155 3.24 -32.46 -1.15
C ALA A 155 1.79 -31.96 -1.03
N ASP A 156 1.54 -30.93 -0.21
CA ASP A 156 0.25 -30.24 -0.17
C ASP A 156 0.18 -29.27 -1.37
N PRO A 157 -0.78 -29.44 -2.31
CA PRO A 157 -0.88 -28.58 -3.50
C PRO A 157 -1.00 -27.09 -3.17
N GLU A 158 -1.67 -26.72 -2.07
CA GLU A 158 -1.87 -25.33 -1.67
C GLU A 158 -0.60 -24.70 -1.10
N LEU A 159 0.28 -25.48 -0.52
CA LEU A 159 1.53 -25.07 0.10
C LEU A 159 2.76 -25.37 -0.77
N ALA A 160 2.57 -26.05 -1.89
CA ALA A 160 3.64 -26.55 -2.74
C ALA A 160 4.64 -25.49 -3.19
N GLY A 161 4.16 -24.28 -3.46
CA GLY A 161 5.03 -23.15 -3.82
C GLY A 161 6.03 -22.79 -2.70
N PHE A 162 5.57 -22.75 -1.46
CA PHE A 162 6.42 -22.47 -0.30
C PHE A 162 7.42 -23.59 -0.04
N GLY A 163 6.96 -24.86 -0.03
CA GLY A 163 7.84 -26.00 0.18
C GLY A 163 8.98 -26.03 -0.84
N ARG A 164 8.66 -25.94 -2.14
CA ARG A 164 9.67 -25.92 -3.22
C ARG A 164 10.61 -24.73 -3.15
N LEU A 165 10.11 -23.54 -2.81
CA LEU A 165 10.94 -22.36 -2.65
C LEU A 165 11.97 -22.56 -1.53
N HIS A 166 11.51 -22.98 -0.35
CA HIS A 166 12.38 -23.20 0.80
C HIS A 166 13.34 -24.37 0.58
N GLU A 167 12.95 -25.42 -0.14
CA GLU A 167 13.87 -26.48 -0.57
C GLU A 167 14.97 -25.91 -1.47
N ALA A 168 14.62 -25.07 -2.47
CA ALA A 168 15.60 -24.46 -3.37
C ALA A 168 16.59 -23.56 -2.62
N LEU A 169 16.08 -22.72 -1.71
CA LEU A 169 16.91 -21.84 -0.88
C LEU A 169 17.82 -22.65 0.06
N ALA A 170 17.31 -23.72 0.65
CA ALA A 170 18.04 -24.61 1.55
C ALA A 170 19.15 -25.37 0.81
N ARG A 171 18.89 -25.89 -0.39
CA ARG A 171 19.90 -26.49 -1.25
C ARG A 171 21.03 -25.51 -1.56
N ALA A 172 20.70 -24.27 -1.88
CA ALA A 172 21.71 -23.22 -2.11
C ALA A 172 22.53 -22.94 -0.84
N ALA A 173 21.90 -22.88 0.33
CA ALA A 173 22.57 -22.70 1.62
C ALA A 173 23.51 -23.86 1.97
N LEU A 174 23.15 -25.08 1.59
CA LEU A 174 23.96 -26.28 1.74
C LEU A 174 25.05 -26.45 0.66
N GLY A 175 25.09 -25.54 -0.34
CA GLY A 175 26.05 -25.61 -1.46
C GLY A 175 25.62 -26.50 -2.63
N ASP A 176 24.44 -27.11 -2.59
CA ASP A 176 23.83 -27.83 -3.72
C ASP A 176 23.21 -26.85 -4.71
N TRP A 177 24.09 -26.08 -5.39
CA TRP A 177 23.66 -25.08 -6.40
C TRP A 177 22.90 -25.73 -7.57
N ALA A 178 23.25 -26.99 -7.93
CA ALA A 178 22.61 -27.69 -9.03
C ALA A 178 21.18 -28.12 -8.68
N GLY A 179 20.95 -28.60 -7.46
CA GLY A 179 19.63 -28.91 -6.94
C GLY A 179 18.76 -27.66 -6.82
N ALA A 180 19.33 -26.58 -6.31
CA ALA A 180 18.64 -25.28 -6.22
C ALA A 180 18.18 -24.79 -7.60
N GLU A 181 19.07 -24.79 -8.62
CA GLU A 181 18.73 -24.36 -9.98
C GLU A 181 17.63 -25.22 -10.61
N ARG A 182 17.64 -26.56 -10.40
CA ARG A 182 16.58 -27.42 -10.92
C ARG A 182 15.19 -26.95 -10.45
N LEU A 183 15.05 -26.66 -9.16
CA LEU A 183 13.80 -26.19 -8.58
C LEU A 183 13.41 -24.79 -9.10
N PHE A 184 14.37 -23.87 -9.17
CA PHE A 184 14.12 -22.54 -9.74
C PHE A 184 13.77 -22.58 -11.24
N ALA A 185 14.29 -23.58 -11.97
CA ALA A 185 13.95 -23.82 -13.37
C ALA A 185 12.58 -24.50 -13.58
N GLY A 186 11.82 -24.71 -12.51
CA GLY A 186 10.52 -25.39 -12.57
C GLY A 186 10.65 -26.89 -12.81
N ARG A 187 11.67 -27.52 -12.24
CA ARG A 187 11.88 -28.97 -12.26
C ARG A 187 11.91 -29.49 -10.82
N ASP A 188 11.37 -30.68 -10.61
CA ASP A 188 11.46 -31.36 -9.31
C ASP A 188 12.86 -31.99 -9.06
N ALA A 189 13.01 -32.66 -7.92
CA ALA A 189 14.26 -33.31 -7.56
C ALA A 189 14.69 -34.40 -8.57
N SER A 190 13.73 -35.03 -9.28
CA SER A 190 13.99 -36.01 -10.33
C SER A 190 14.39 -35.37 -11.67
N GLY A 191 14.21 -34.04 -11.83
CA GLY A 191 14.40 -33.30 -13.07
C GLY A 191 13.18 -33.20 -13.97
N ALA A 192 12.03 -33.75 -13.56
CA ALA A 192 10.78 -33.61 -14.29
C ALA A 192 10.21 -32.19 -14.16
N LYS A 193 9.50 -31.72 -15.20
CA LYS A 193 8.82 -30.39 -15.13
C LYS A 193 7.68 -30.44 -14.12
N VAL A 194 7.63 -29.43 -13.24
CA VAL A 194 6.50 -29.25 -12.33
C VAL A 194 5.36 -28.51 -13.04
N ALA A 195 4.11 -28.84 -12.67
CA ALA A 195 2.93 -28.22 -13.26
C ALA A 195 2.88 -26.70 -12.99
N GLU A 196 3.28 -26.30 -11.77
CA GLU A 196 3.32 -24.90 -11.36
C GLU A 196 4.76 -24.51 -10.96
N PRO A 197 5.50 -23.83 -11.84
CA PRO A 197 6.83 -23.32 -11.51
C PRO A 197 6.76 -22.18 -10.49
N LEU A 198 7.89 -21.96 -9.78
CA LEU A 198 8.01 -20.87 -8.82
C LEU A 198 7.78 -19.51 -9.51
N ARG A 199 6.88 -18.71 -8.96
CA ARG A 199 6.73 -17.30 -9.35
C ARG A 199 7.84 -16.50 -8.67
N LEU A 200 8.83 -16.08 -9.46
CA LEU A 200 9.98 -15.39 -8.92
C LEU A 200 9.70 -13.88 -8.81
N SER A 201 9.81 -13.35 -7.60
CA SER A 201 9.96 -11.90 -7.40
C SER A 201 11.30 -11.44 -8.00
N ARG A 202 11.48 -10.12 -8.21
CA ARG A 202 12.77 -9.55 -8.67
C ARG A 202 13.96 -10.10 -7.84
N ARG A 203 13.83 -10.12 -6.53
CA ARG A 203 14.87 -10.63 -5.62
C ARG A 203 15.20 -12.11 -5.87
N LEU A 204 14.19 -12.95 -5.99
CA LEU A 204 14.38 -14.39 -6.26
C LEU A 204 14.90 -14.66 -7.67
N ALA A 205 14.52 -13.85 -8.64
CA ALA A 205 15.07 -13.92 -10.00
C ALA A 205 16.58 -13.59 -10.00
N LEU A 206 16.99 -12.55 -9.28
CA LEU A 206 18.41 -12.21 -9.11
C LEU A 206 19.16 -13.30 -8.33
N ALA A 207 18.57 -13.88 -7.28
CA ALA A 207 19.16 -15.02 -6.56
C ALA A 207 19.39 -16.22 -7.49
N ARG A 208 18.47 -16.51 -8.42
CA ARG A 208 18.66 -17.54 -9.45
C ARG A 208 19.82 -17.22 -10.39
N VAL A 209 19.97 -15.97 -10.82
CA VAL A 209 21.14 -15.52 -11.62
C VAL A 209 22.45 -15.78 -10.86
N GLU A 210 22.47 -15.48 -9.55
CA GLU A 210 23.62 -15.73 -8.68
C GLU A 210 23.93 -17.24 -8.55
N ILE A 211 22.91 -18.08 -8.40
CA ILE A 211 23.05 -19.55 -8.37
C ILE A 211 23.67 -20.08 -9.67
N LEU A 212 23.17 -19.61 -10.84
CA LEU A 212 23.78 -19.98 -12.14
C LEU A 212 25.22 -19.54 -12.23
N SER A 213 25.55 -18.36 -11.76
CA SER A 213 26.92 -17.86 -11.71
C SER A 213 27.83 -18.75 -10.82
N ARG A 214 27.32 -19.20 -9.67
CA ARG A 214 28.02 -20.12 -8.75
C ARG A 214 28.27 -21.48 -9.37
N LEU A 215 27.36 -21.97 -10.23
CA LEU A 215 27.53 -23.20 -11.01
C LEU A 215 28.57 -23.09 -12.13
N GLY A 216 29.16 -21.92 -12.33
CA GLY A 216 30.07 -21.68 -13.47
C GLY A 216 29.33 -21.55 -14.81
N ARG A 217 28.00 -21.35 -14.78
CA ARG A 217 27.15 -21.15 -15.96
C ARG A 217 26.95 -19.66 -16.24
N GLY A 218 28.04 -18.90 -16.34
CA GLY A 218 28.00 -17.44 -16.54
C GLY A 218 27.16 -16.99 -17.72
N ASP A 219 27.29 -17.68 -18.88
CA ASP A 219 26.50 -17.38 -20.08
C ASP A 219 24.99 -17.55 -19.86
N HIS A 220 24.59 -18.60 -19.14
CA HIS A 220 23.18 -18.82 -18.80
C HIS A 220 22.66 -17.79 -17.79
N ALA A 221 23.50 -17.39 -16.82
CA ALA A 221 23.20 -16.33 -15.87
C ALA A 221 22.99 -14.99 -16.59
N LEU A 222 23.87 -14.67 -17.55
CA LEU A 222 23.77 -13.46 -18.36
C LEU A 222 22.52 -13.49 -19.25
N ALA A 223 22.27 -14.60 -19.94
CA ALA A 223 21.07 -14.75 -20.77
C ALA A 223 19.76 -14.63 -19.97
N LEU A 224 19.72 -15.20 -18.75
CA LEU A 224 18.57 -15.06 -17.85
C LEU A 224 18.40 -13.60 -17.39
N LEU A 225 19.50 -12.93 -17.01
CA LEU A 225 19.49 -11.53 -16.61
C LEU A 225 19.00 -10.65 -17.75
N ASP A 226 19.46 -10.87 -18.97
CA ASP A 226 19.04 -10.12 -20.15
C ASP A 226 17.58 -10.41 -20.53
N HIS A 227 17.12 -11.64 -20.36
CA HIS A 227 15.72 -11.98 -20.62
C HIS A 227 14.76 -11.29 -19.65
N LEU A 228 15.11 -11.27 -18.35
CA LEU A 228 14.24 -10.73 -17.30
C LEU A 228 14.35 -9.20 -17.12
N PHE A 229 15.52 -8.62 -17.42
CA PHE A 229 15.89 -7.25 -17.10
C PHE A 229 16.53 -6.52 -18.28
N LYS A 230 16.10 -6.83 -19.52
CA LYS A 230 16.71 -6.28 -20.75
C LYS A 230 16.79 -4.77 -20.76
N ASP A 231 15.66 -4.12 -20.45
CA ASP A 231 15.50 -2.67 -20.49
C ASP A 231 15.45 -2.05 -19.08
N ASP A 232 15.96 -2.78 -18.07
CA ASP A 232 15.99 -2.32 -16.69
C ASP A 232 17.17 -1.34 -16.51
N PRO A 233 16.91 -0.06 -16.20
CA PRO A 233 17.94 0.96 -16.08
C PRO A 233 18.70 0.90 -14.74
N ASP A 234 18.38 -0.05 -13.87
CA ASP A 234 18.98 -0.17 -12.54
C ASP A 234 20.48 -0.47 -12.65
N PRO A 235 21.36 0.38 -12.08
CA PRO A 235 22.79 0.17 -12.07
C PRO A 235 23.24 -1.14 -11.44
N ASP A 236 22.50 -1.70 -10.46
CA ASP A 236 22.82 -3.00 -9.88
C ASP A 236 22.69 -4.10 -10.94
N VAL A 237 21.64 -4.05 -11.77
CA VAL A 237 21.49 -4.99 -12.90
C VAL A 237 22.61 -4.80 -13.91
N ALA A 238 22.94 -3.56 -14.26
CA ALA A 238 24.05 -3.26 -15.17
C ALA A 238 25.41 -3.72 -14.61
N SER A 239 25.66 -3.51 -13.32
CA SER A 239 26.86 -3.98 -12.63
C SER A 239 26.96 -5.51 -12.65
N ARG A 240 25.86 -6.22 -12.33
CA ARG A 240 25.81 -7.70 -12.40
C ARG A 240 26.08 -8.21 -13.81
N ARG A 241 25.51 -7.55 -14.83
CA ARG A 241 25.73 -7.87 -16.24
C ARG A 241 27.22 -7.74 -16.61
N ALA A 242 27.85 -6.62 -16.25
CA ALA A 242 29.28 -6.39 -16.53
C ALA A 242 30.17 -7.40 -15.82
N ARG A 243 29.90 -7.73 -14.57
CA ARG A 243 30.64 -8.72 -13.80
C ARG A 243 30.50 -10.13 -14.37
N LEU A 244 29.31 -10.54 -14.78
CA LEU A 244 29.06 -11.81 -15.45
C LEU A 244 29.79 -11.89 -16.79
N ALA A 245 29.75 -10.81 -17.59
CA ALA A 245 30.46 -10.71 -18.87
C ALA A 245 32.00 -10.78 -18.69
N ALA A 246 32.51 -10.28 -17.55
CA ALA A 246 33.92 -10.42 -17.17
C ALA A 246 34.27 -11.80 -16.61
N GLY A 247 33.32 -12.74 -16.55
CA GLY A 247 33.55 -14.10 -16.02
C GLY A 247 33.59 -14.17 -14.48
N GLU A 248 33.18 -13.11 -13.79
CA GLU A 248 33.15 -13.09 -12.33
C GLU A 248 32.00 -13.95 -11.77
N ARG A 249 32.25 -14.56 -10.59
CA ARG A 249 31.21 -15.24 -9.83
C ARG A 249 30.51 -14.27 -8.90
N LEU A 250 29.19 -14.12 -9.06
CA LEU A 250 28.37 -13.29 -8.20
C LEU A 250 28.22 -13.91 -6.79
N ALA A 251 28.15 -13.06 -5.77
CA ALA A 251 27.85 -13.49 -4.42
C ALA A 251 26.37 -13.89 -4.30
N TYR A 252 26.09 -14.95 -3.57
CA TYR A 252 24.71 -15.36 -3.28
C TYR A 252 24.10 -14.46 -2.19
N SER A 253 22.97 -13.87 -2.49
CA SER A 253 22.26 -12.93 -1.61
C SER A 253 21.09 -13.56 -0.82
N GLY A 254 20.76 -14.83 -1.06
CA GLY A 254 19.73 -15.56 -0.34
C GLY A 254 20.19 -16.05 1.05
N PRO A 255 19.33 -16.79 1.77
CA PRO A 255 19.65 -17.37 3.09
C PRO A 255 20.91 -18.22 3.05
N ARG A 256 21.82 -17.98 4.00
CA ARG A 256 23.10 -18.70 4.08
C ARG A 256 23.17 -19.73 5.20
N ASP A 257 22.22 -19.66 6.13
CA ASP A 257 22.09 -20.53 7.30
C ASP A 257 20.64 -20.73 7.70
N ALA A 258 20.42 -21.58 8.68
CA ALA A 258 19.09 -21.94 9.15
C ALA A 258 18.35 -20.74 9.77
N ARG A 259 19.04 -19.84 10.48
CA ARG A 259 18.43 -18.62 11.06
C ARG A 259 17.89 -17.71 9.98
N ALA A 260 18.70 -17.44 8.95
CA ALA A 260 18.29 -16.64 7.80
C ALA A 260 17.16 -17.33 7.02
N GLY A 261 17.14 -18.67 6.98
CA GLY A 261 16.08 -19.45 6.38
C GLY A 261 14.73 -19.34 7.12
N VAL A 262 14.74 -19.35 8.47
CA VAL A 262 13.53 -19.12 9.28
C VAL A 262 13.06 -17.67 9.11
N ALA A 263 13.97 -16.69 9.04
CA ALA A 263 13.62 -15.30 8.73
C ALA A 263 12.92 -15.19 7.37
N GLU A 264 13.43 -15.87 6.36
CA GLU A 264 12.84 -15.92 5.01
C GLU A 264 11.44 -16.56 5.03
N ALA A 265 11.22 -17.60 5.86
CA ALA A 265 9.91 -18.21 6.02
C ALA A 265 8.89 -17.22 6.60
N PHE A 266 9.25 -16.52 7.67
CA PHE A 266 8.40 -15.47 8.24
C PHE A 266 8.12 -14.35 7.24
N PHE A 267 9.14 -13.86 6.53
CA PHE A 267 9.01 -12.83 5.49
C PHE A 267 8.10 -13.29 4.35
N GLY A 268 8.27 -14.52 3.88
CA GLY A 268 7.48 -15.13 2.81
C GLY A 268 6.00 -15.22 3.19
N VAL A 269 5.71 -15.71 4.41
CA VAL A 269 4.33 -15.79 4.93
C VAL A 269 3.72 -14.40 5.10
N ALA A 270 4.44 -13.44 5.69
CA ALA A 270 3.98 -12.06 5.82
C ALA A 270 3.63 -11.45 4.45
N THR A 271 4.46 -11.73 3.43
CA THR A 271 4.24 -11.23 2.07
C THR A 271 3.00 -11.86 1.42
N ALA A 272 2.79 -13.17 1.64
CA ALA A 272 1.66 -13.90 1.08
C ALA A 272 0.31 -13.51 1.71
N LEU A 273 0.32 -13.13 2.99
CA LEU A 273 -0.88 -12.70 3.71
C LEU A 273 -1.38 -11.29 3.31
N ARG A 274 -0.61 -10.55 2.50
CA ARG A 274 -0.99 -9.18 2.11
C ARG A 274 -2.25 -9.16 1.26
N GLY A 275 -3.24 -8.42 1.75
CA GLY A 275 -4.56 -8.30 1.13
C GLY A 275 -5.59 -9.31 1.62
N ASP A 276 -5.15 -10.40 2.30
CA ASP A 276 -6.05 -11.45 2.77
C ASP A 276 -6.20 -11.50 4.30
N ALA A 277 -5.31 -10.83 5.05
CA ALA A 277 -5.34 -10.79 6.50
C ALA A 277 -5.24 -9.34 7.03
N ALA A 278 -5.61 -9.16 8.30
CA ALA A 278 -5.50 -7.87 8.98
C ALA A 278 -4.02 -7.45 9.11
N GLU A 279 -3.74 -6.16 8.90
CA GLU A 279 -2.38 -5.59 8.90
C GLU A 279 -1.60 -5.91 10.17
N GLY A 280 -2.26 -5.84 11.35
CA GLY A 280 -1.64 -6.17 12.63
C GLY A 280 -1.20 -7.63 12.74
N TYR A 281 -1.94 -8.55 12.10
CA TYR A 281 -1.55 -9.96 12.06
C TYR A 281 -0.35 -10.19 11.13
N ILE A 282 -0.33 -9.53 9.97
CA ILE A 282 0.80 -9.57 9.04
C ILE A 282 2.06 -8.98 9.70
N LEU A 283 1.88 -7.90 10.49
CA LEU A 283 2.98 -7.24 11.19
C LEU A 283 3.67 -8.17 12.18
N LEU A 284 2.97 -9.10 12.85
CA LEU A 284 3.58 -10.11 13.73
C LEU A 284 4.66 -10.93 13.00
N TYR A 285 4.33 -11.41 11.79
CA TYR A 285 5.27 -12.17 10.95
C TYR A 285 6.42 -11.30 10.46
N ALA A 286 6.15 -10.06 10.06
CA ALA A 286 7.19 -9.12 9.63
C ALA A 286 8.16 -8.81 10.77
N ARG A 287 7.65 -8.59 11.99
CA ARG A 287 8.47 -8.37 13.20
C ARG A 287 9.27 -9.61 13.60
N ALA A 288 8.72 -10.81 13.45
CA ALA A 288 9.44 -12.05 13.66
C ALA A 288 10.61 -12.21 12.68
N ALA A 289 10.38 -11.92 11.40
CA ALA A 289 11.44 -11.92 10.39
C ALA A 289 12.52 -10.86 10.67
N GLU A 290 12.12 -9.65 11.05
CA GLU A 290 13.03 -8.54 11.40
C GLU A 290 13.91 -8.88 12.61
N ALA A 291 13.35 -9.53 13.64
CA ALA A 291 14.10 -9.95 14.83
C ALA A 291 15.18 -11.02 14.52
N LEU A 292 14.96 -11.84 13.51
CA LEU A 292 15.93 -12.86 13.05
C LEU A 292 16.97 -12.28 12.09
N ALA A 293 16.58 -11.33 11.25
CA ALA A 293 17.43 -10.72 10.24
C ALA A 293 17.23 -9.19 10.21
N PRO A 294 17.73 -8.45 11.22
CA PRO A 294 17.51 -7.01 11.36
C PRO A 294 18.11 -6.21 10.19
N ASP A 295 19.18 -6.72 9.58
CA ASP A 295 19.84 -6.09 8.44
C ASP A 295 19.22 -6.50 7.08
N HIS A 296 18.12 -7.26 7.09
CA HIS A 296 17.45 -7.68 5.86
C HIS A 296 16.53 -6.56 5.34
N PRO A 297 16.91 -5.85 4.26
CA PRO A 297 16.19 -4.63 3.83
C PRO A 297 14.77 -4.89 3.36
N GLY A 298 14.48 -6.08 2.82
CA GLY A 298 13.13 -6.47 2.43
C GLY A 298 12.18 -6.52 3.63
N THR A 299 12.66 -6.96 4.80
CA THR A 299 11.87 -7.00 6.03
C THR A 299 11.61 -5.59 6.56
N ALA A 300 12.65 -4.73 6.58
CA ALA A 300 12.51 -3.33 6.99
C ALA A 300 11.49 -2.60 6.11
N LEU A 301 11.57 -2.78 4.79
CA LEU A 301 10.64 -2.19 3.83
C LEU A 301 9.19 -2.71 4.03
N LEU A 302 9.02 -4.02 4.27
CA LEU A 302 7.71 -4.62 4.54
C LEU A 302 7.11 -4.05 5.83
N THR A 303 7.88 -4.04 6.92
CA THR A 303 7.44 -3.49 8.21
C THR A 303 7.05 -2.01 8.08
N ALA A 304 7.88 -1.20 7.41
CA ALA A 304 7.60 0.21 7.17
C ALA A 304 6.29 0.41 6.39
N SER A 305 6.10 -0.35 5.31
CA SER A 305 4.88 -0.23 4.48
C SER A 305 3.61 -0.70 5.22
N LEU A 306 3.71 -1.65 6.14
CA LEU A 306 2.62 -2.06 7.01
C LEU A 306 2.26 -0.95 8.00
N LEU A 307 3.26 -0.37 8.67
CA LEU A 307 3.07 0.74 9.62
C LEU A 307 2.45 1.96 8.92
N GLU A 308 2.91 2.30 7.72
CA GLU A 308 2.36 3.40 6.92
C GLU A 308 0.87 3.17 6.58
N ARG A 309 0.47 1.97 6.12
CA ARG A 309 -0.94 1.64 5.86
C ARG A 309 -1.81 1.66 7.11
N MET A 310 -1.21 1.42 8.28
CA MET A 310 -1.86 1.52 9.59
C MET A 310 -1.90 2.96 10.13
N GLY A 311 -1.46 3.96 9.34
CA GLY A 311 -1.39 5.36 9.74
C GLY A 311 -0.26 5.68 10.73
N ARG A 312 0.64 4.73 11.00
CA ARG A 312 1.79 4.92 11.91
C ARG A 312 3.01 5.40 11.13
N HIS A 313 2.84 6.55 10.50
CA HIS A 313 3.88 7.19 9.69
C HIS A 313 5.14 7.52 10.51
N ASP A 314 4.97 7.88 11.79
CA ASP A 314 6.03 8.13 12.76
C ASP A 314 6.98 6.92 12.91
N LEU A 315 6.43 5.72 13.06
CA LEU A 315 7.20 4.48 13.21
C LEU A 315 7.75 3.95 11.87
N ALA A 316 7.07 4.27 10.77
CA ALA A 316 7.51 3.89 9.43
C ALA A 316 8.82 4.58 9.05
N LEU A 317 9.04 5.84 9.47
CA LEU A 317 10.25 6.63 9.17
C LEU A 317 11.53 5.87 9.54
N ASP A 318 11.61 5.36 10.77
CA ASP A 318 12.79 4.66 11.27
C ASP A 318 13.09 3.38 10.44
N ARG A 319 12.03 2.68 10.04
CA ARG A 319 12.17 1.44 9.26
C ARG A 319 12.60 1.73 7.82
N TYR A 320 12.06 2.76 7.19
CA TYR A 320 12.53 3.19 5.87
C TYR A 320 13.98 3.71 5.91
N ALA A 321 14.33 4.47 6.95
CA ALA A 321 15.68 4.99 7.12
C ALA A 321 16.75 3.90 7.37
N ALA A 322 16.34 2.74 7.92
CA ALA A 322 17.24 1.62 8.18
C ALA A 322 17.75 0.92 6.90
N VAL A 323 17.15 1.17 5.73
CA VAL A 323 17.58 0.56 4.47
C VAL A 323 18.86 1.24 3.94
N PRO A 324 19.99 0.51 3.78
CA PRO A 324 21.26 1.10 3.36
C PRO A 324 21.21 1.64 1.92
N GLU A 325 21.97 2.68 1.64
CA GLU A 325 22.02 3.35 0.34
C GLU A 325 22.44 2.41 -0.82
N GLY A 326 23.38 1.52 -0.58
CA GLY A 326 23.85 0.56 -1.60
C GLY A 326 22.92 -0.64 -1.83
N HIS A 327 21.76 -0.71 -1.17
CA HIS A 327 20.85 -1.83 -1.32
C HIS A 327 19.85 -1.60 -2.47
N PRO A 328 19.53 -2.61 -3.30
CA PRO A 328 18.59 -2.47 -4.44
C PRO A 328 17.19 -1.94 -4.07
N THR A 329 16.76 -2.12 -2.82
CA THR A 329 15.47 -1.59 -2.35
C THR A 329 15.54 -0.16 -1.78
N TYR A 330 16.73 0.44 -1.73
CA TYR A 330 16.93 1.80 -1.20
C TYR A 330 16.03 2.85 -1.86
N PRO A 331 15.87 2.89 -3.20
CA PRO A 331 14.99 3.87 -3.81
C PRO A 331 13.52 3.73 -3.36
N MET A 332 13.05 2.50 -3.16
CA MET A 332 11.69 2.24 -2.68
C MET A 332 11.54 2.67 -1.22
N ALA A 333 12.56 2.44 -0.40
CA ALA A 333 12.56 2.90 0.99
C ALA A 333 12.56 4.43 1.08
N ARG A 334 13.33 5.13 0.25
CA ARG A 334 13.36 6.59 0.22
C ARG A 334 12.05 7.20 -0.30
N LEU A 335 11.39 6.56 -1.26
CA LEU A 335 10.05 6.95 -1.69
C LEU A 335 9.02 6.80 -0.56
N GLY A 336 9.05 5.67 0.16
CA GLY A 336 8.18 5.46 1.33
C GLY A 336 8.49 6.44 2.47
N LEU A 337 9.78 6.74 2.73
CA LEU A 337 10.20 7.74 3.71
C LEU A 337 9.60 9.12 3.38
N ALA A 338 9.68 9.53 2.13
CA ALA A 338 9.12 10.81 1.68
C ALA A 338 7.58 10.85 1.79
N SER A 339 6.91 9.74 1.45
CA SER A 339 5.46 9.59 1.64
C SER A 339 5.07 9.75 3.12
N ALA A 340 5.76 9.05 4.01
CA ALA A 340 5.51 9.14 5.46
C ALA A 340 5.80 10.53 6.03
N LEU A 341 6.85 11.22 5.55
CA LEU A 341 7.15 12.60 5.92
C LEU A 341 6.03 13.55 5.49
N GLY A 342 5.54 13.44 4.25
CA GLY A 342 4.41 14.24 3.75
C GLY A 342 3.14 14.01 4.56
N ALA A 343 2.82 12.75 4.90
CA ALA A 343 1.66 12.42 5.75
C ALA A 343 1.75 13.02 7.17
N LEU A 344 2.97 13.31 7.65
CA LEU A 344 3.23 14.00 8.91
C LEU A 344 3.32 15.53 8.77
N GLY A 345 3.07 16.10 7.58
CA GLY A 345 3.19 17.53 7.31
C GLY A 345 4.65 18.05 7.26
N ARG A 346 5.62 17.13 7.13
CA ARG A 346 7.06 17.46 7.03
C ARG A 346 7.48 17.62 5.57
N ASP A 347 6.73 18.45 4.82
CA ASP A 347 6.82 18.55 3.36
C ASP A 347 8.23 18.97 2.87
N GLY A 348 8.90 19.86 3.60
CA GLY A 348 10.27 20.26 3.26
C GLY A 348 11.24 19.09 3.24
N GLU A 349 11.20 18.24 4.28
CA GLU A 349 12.06 17.07 4.39
C GLU A 349 11.69 15.97 3.36
N ALA A 350 10.40 15.84 3.04
CA ALA A 350 9.95 14.95 1.96
C ALA A 350 10.55 15.38 0.61
N ILE A 351 10.45 16.67 0.29
CA ILE A 351 11.00 17.24 -0.95
C ILE A 351 12.53 17.07 -1.01
N ASP A 352 13.25 17.36 0.08
CA ASP A 352 14.71 17.20 0.11
C ASP A 352 15.13 15.72 -0.04
N THR A 353 14.40 14.81 0.60
CA THR A 353 14.58 13.37 0.43
C THR A 353 14.42 12.94 -1.04
N LEU A 354 13.36 13.43 -1.71
CA LEU A 354 13.08 13.10 -3.10
C LEU A 354 14.05 13.77 -4.07
N ARG A 355 14.55 14.96 -3.77
CA ARG A 355 15.59 15.61 -4.58
C ARG A 355 16.89 14.84 -4.56
N ALA A 356 17.37 14.47 -3.37
CA ALA A 356 18.58 13.66 -3.23
C ALA A 356 18.43 12.30 -3.96
N LEU A 357 17.24 11.72 -3.87
CA LEU A 357 16.95 10.47 -4.59
C LEU A 357 16.90 10.69 -6.11
N ALA A 358 16.35 11.80 -6.60
CA ALA A 358 16.31 12.14 -8.01
C ALA A 358 17.69 12.42 -8.62
N GLU A 359 18.63 12.93 -7.82
CA GLU A 359 20.02 13.13 -8.21
C GLU A 359 20.75 11.78 -8.33
N SER A 360 20.57 10.89 -7.37
CA SER A 360 21.23 9.57 -7.36
C SER A 360 20.59 8.55 -8.31
N HIS A 361 19.29 8.69 -8.61
CA HIS A 361 18.49 7.77 -9.43
C HIS A 361 17.70 8.50 -10.52
N PRO A 362 18.36 9.30 -11.40
CA PRO A 362 17.69 10.15 -12.40
C PRO A 362 16.92 9.38 -13.47
N TRP A 363 17.22 8.09 -13.64
CA TRP A 363 16.54 7.20 -14.60
C TRP A 363 15.21 6.64 -14.10
N MET A 364 14.83 6.88 -12.82
CA MET A 364 13.61 6.33 -12.24
C MET A 364 12.42 7.29 -12.38
N PRO A 365 11.45 7.07 -13.28
CA PRO A 365 10.30 7.96 -13.47
C PRO A 365 9.49 8.18 -12.19
N ARG A 366 9.35 7.13 -11.36
CA ARG A 366 8.58 7.20 -10.10
C ARG A 366 9.15 8.19 -9.10
N VAL A 367 10.47 8.37 -9.07
CA VAL A 367 11.14 9.32 -8.18
C VAL A 367 10.78 10.75 -8.58
N HIS A 368 10.88 11.06 -9.86
CA HIS A 368 10.53 12.38 -10.38
C HIS A 368 9.02 12.68 -10.28
N MET A 369 8.17 11.65 -10.43
CA MET A 369 6.73 11.79 -10.23
C MET A 369 6.43 12.12 -8.76
N ALA A 370 6.97 11.34 -7.82
CA ALA A 370 6.78 11.60 -6.39
C ALA A 370 7.30 13.00 -5.97
N LEU A 371 8.43 13.44 -6.56
CA LEU A 371 8.93 14.80 -6.34
C LEU A 371 7.97 15.85 -6.89
N GLY A 372 7.38 15.61 -8.06
CA GLY A 372 6.36 16.49 -8.64
C GLY A 372 5.11 16.57 -7.77
N ASP A 373 4.64 15.43 -7.23
CA ASP A 373 3.49 15.35 -6.34
C ASP A 373 3.73 16.14 -5.04
N ALA A 374 4.89 15.96 -4.40
CA ALA A 374 5.26 16.67 -3.18
C ALA A 374 5.41 18.20 -3.39
N LEU A 375 6.00 18.59 -4.52
CA LEU A 375 6.14 20.00 -4.90
C LEU A 375 4.79 20.65 -5.19
N GLY A 376 3.91 19.94 -5.92
CA GLY A 376 2.56 20.41 -6.24
C GLY A 376 1.68 20.54 -4.98
N ALA A 377 1.77 19.60 -4.04
CA ALA A 377 1.10 19.69 -2.74
C ALA A 377 1.56 20.91 -1.91
N SER A 378 2.83 21.30 -2.05
CA SER A 378 3.41 22.48 -1.40
C SER A 378 3.21 23.79 -2.19
N GLY A 379 2.41 23.79 -3.27
CA GLY A 379 2.15 24.97 -4.11
C GLY A 379 3.34 25.41 -4.98
N ARG A 380 4.37 24.59 -5.12
CA ARG A 380 5.57 24.86 -5.93
C ARG A 380 5.39 24.37 -7.36
N ASP A 381 4.30 24.81 -8.01
CA ASP A 381 3.81 24.26 -9.26
C ASP A 381 4.81 24.32 -10.41
N GLY A 382 5.63 25.38 -10.52
CA GLY A 382 6.67 25.49 -11.55
C GLY A 382 7.72 24.39 -11.45
N GLU A 383 8.14 24.06 -10.21
CA GLU A 383 9.08 22.97 -9.97
C GLU A 383 8.41 21.59 -10.16
N ALA A 384 7.12 21.48 -9.80
CA ALA A 384 6.34 20.27 -10.03
C ALA A 384 6.25 19.95 -11.54
N VAL A 385 5.92 20.94 -12.38
CA VAL A 385 5.90 20.78 -13.87
C VAL A 385 7.26 20.29 -14.39
N ALA A 386 8.35 20.86 -13.88
CA ALA A 386 9.69 20.44 -14.27
C ALA A 386 10.01 19.00 -13.81
N ALA A 387 9.58 18.61 -12.61
CA ALA A 387 9.76 17.25 -12.08
C ALA A 387 8.96 16.24 -12.89
N TYR A 388 7.67 16.48 -13.18
CA TYR A 388 6.87 15.63 -14.06
C TYR A 388 7.45 15.55 -15.48
N GLY A 389 8.03 16.66 -15.99
CA GLY A 389 8.74 16.66 -17.26
C GLY A 389 9.91 15.68 -17.27
N ARG A 390 10.73 15.67 -16.20
CA ARG A 390 11.81 14.69 -16.02
C ARG A 390 11.28 13.25 -15.91
N ALA A 391 10.16 13.05 -15.17
CA ALA A 391 9.51 11.74 -15.08
C ALA A 391 9.09 11.20 -16.45
N LEU A 392 8.55 12.05 -17.33
CA LEU A 392 8.20 11.69 -18.71
C LEU A 392 9.42 11.40 -19.57
N ALA A 393 10.49 12.19 -19.44
CA ALA A 393 11.73 12.00 -20.17
C ALA A 393 12.47 10.70 -19.75
N ALA A 394 12.34 10.29 -18.49
CA ALA A 394 12.91 9.06 -17.96
C ALA A 394 12.10 7.79 -18.32
N GLN A 395 10.91 7.91 -18.96
CA GLN A 395 10.16 6.74 -19.41
C GLN A 395 10.89 6.01 -20.55
N PRO A 396 11.07 4.69 -20.45
CA PRO A 396 11.69 3.89 -21.51
C PRO A 396 10.90 3.96 -22.83
N ASP A 397 9.58 4.06 -22.74
CA ASP A 397 8.67 4.23 -23.88
C ASP A 397 7.67 5.35 -23.57
N ALA A 398 7.83 6.49 -24.21
CA ALA A 398 6.94 7.63 -24.05
C ALA A 398 5.47 7.34 -24.47
N ALA A 399 5.26 6.32 -25.33
CA ALA A 399 3.93 5.90 -25.73
C ALA A 399 3.19 5.15 -24.61
N ARG A 400 3.94 4.57 -23.68
CA ARG A 400 3.44 3.82 -22.51
C ARG A 400 3.52 4.59 -21.22
N ALA A 401 3.86 5.88 -21.27
CA ALA A 401 3.86 6.71 -20.06
C ALA A 401 2.49 6.64 -19.38
N PRO A 402 2.42 6.53 -18.04
CA PRO A 402 1.14 6.50 -17.35
C PRO A 402 0.33 7.78 -17.66
N TRP A 403 -0.94 7.62 -18.03
CA TRP A 403 -1.85 8.75 -18.26
C TRP A 403 -1.88 9.72 -17.08
N ALA A 404 -1.82 9.17 -15.86
CA ALA A 404 -1.83 9.94 -14.61
C ALA A 404 -0.68 10.93 -14.50
N LEU A 405 0.48 10.65 -15.12
CA LEU A 405 1.62 11.56 -15.11
C LEU A 405 1.37 12.80 -15.98
N HIS A 406 0.75 12.64 -17.13
CA HIS A 406 0.30 13.75 -17.95
C HIS A 406 -0.80 14.55 -17.25
N TYR A 407 -1.74 13.86 -16.62
CA TYR A 407 -2.82 14.47 -15.85
C TYR A 407 -2.28 15.32 -14.67
N ALA A 408 -1.37 14.78 -13.86
CA ALA A 408 -0.76 15.50 -12.75
C ALA A 408 -0.01 16.76 -13.22
N ARG A 409 0.74 16.65 -14.33
CA ARG A 409 1.42 17.82 -14.92
C ARG A 409 0.43 18.86 -15.46
N ALA A 410 -0.68 18.43 -16.05
CA ALA A 410 -1.74 19.33 -16.49
C ALA A 410 -2.32 20.16 -15.35
N LEU A 411 -2.63 19.53 -14.21
CA LEU A 411 -3.14 20.24 -13.04
C LEU A 411 -2.15 21.27 -12.48
N ALA A 412 -0.87 20.93 -12.46
CA ALA A 412 0.15 21.88 -12.06
C ALA A 412 0.30 23.06 -13.04
N ARG A 413 0.19 22.81 -14.35
CA ARG A 413 0.17 23.84 -15.40
C ARG A 413 -1.04 24.76 -15.32
N GLU A 414 -2.22 24.18 -15.03
CA GLU A 414 -3.44 24.95 -14.82
C GLU A 414 -3.30 25.94 -13.67
N ARG A 415 -2.76 25.52 -12.52
CA ARG A 415 -2.48 26.42 -11.38
C ARG A 415 -1.45 27.52 -11.70
N LEU A 416 -0.57 27.28 -12.67
CA LEU A 416 0.36 28.29 -13.19
C LEU A 416 -0.26 29.22 -14.24
N GLY A 417 -1.50 28.98 -14.68
CA GLY A 417 -2.12 29.72 -15.77
C GLY A 417 -1.68 29.27 -17.19
N ASP A 418 -0.90 28.17 -17.30
CA ASP A 418 -0.52 27.59 -18.60
C ASP A 418 -1.66 26.69 -19.13
N GLY A 419 -2.77 27.32 -19.49
CA GLY A 419 -3.96 26.61 -20.02
C GLY A 419 -3.66 25.83 -21.30
N ALA A 420 -2.82 26.34 -22.20
CA ALA A 420 -2.45 25.65 -23.44
C ALA A 420 -1.64 24.38 -23.16
N GLY A 421 -0.67 24.45 -22.25
CA GLY A 421 0.11 23.30 -21.83
C GLY A 421 -0.73 22.28 -21.06
N ALA A 422 -1.64 22.73 -20.19
CA ALA A 422 -2.57 21.87 -19.47
C ALA A 422 -3.46 21.09 -20.44
N ARG A 423 -4.06 21.78 -21.43
CA ARG A 423 -4.89 21.15 -22.45
C ARG A 423 -4.13 20.08 -23.27
N ALA A 424 -2.90 20.38 -23.67
CA ALA A 424 -2.07 19.43 -24.41
C ALA A 424 -1.81 18.15 -23.61
N ASP A 425 -1.54 18.28 -22.31
CA ASP A 425 -1.33 17.16 -21.41
C ASP A 425 -2.62 16.36 -21.15
N LEU A 426 -3.77 17.04 -20.91
CA LEU A 426 -5.06 16.37 -20.76
C LEU A 426 -5.45 15.60 -22.03
N ALA A 427 -5.25 16.19 -23.22
CA ALA A 427 -5.46 15.51 -24.47
C ALA A 427 -4.54 14.29 -24.65
N ARG A 428 -3.30 14.35 -24.14
CA ARG A 428 -2.39 13.20 -24.16
C ARG A 428 -2.86 12.12 -23.19
N ALA A 429 -3.29 12.49 -21.99
CA ALA A 429 -3.86 11.55 -21.02
C ALA A 429 -5.07 10.80 -21.59
N LEU A 430 -5.99 11.49 -22.28
CA LEU A 430 -7.15 10.88 -22.94
C LEU A 430 -6.77 9.94 -24.09
N ARG A 431 -5.70 10.23 -24.84
CA ARG A 431 -5.21 9.27 -25.86
C ARG A 431 -4.72 7.96 -25.24
N LEU A 432 -4.17 8.01 -24.01
CA LEU A 432 -3.69 6.85 -23.27
C LEU A 432 -4.84 6.11 -22.56
N ARG A 433 -5.87 6.86 -22.12
CA ARG A 433 -7.06 6.35 -21.46
C ARG A 433 -8.30 7.15 -21.85
N PRO A 434 -9.00 6.77 -22.93
CA PRO A 434 -10.02 7.59 -23.57
C PRO A 434 -11.22 7.97 -22.71
N ASP A 435 -11.61 7.12 -21.75
CA ASP A 435 -12.80 7.31 -20.93
C ASP A 435 -12.45 7.47 -19.44
N GLU A 436 -11.29 8.08 -19.13
CA GLU A 436 -10.94 8.41 -17.76
C GLU A 436 -11.77 9.60 -17.26
N PRO A 437 -12.70 9.39 -16.28
CA PRO A 437 -13.67 10.42 -15.90
C PRO A 437 -13.03 11.71 -15.39
N SER A 438 -11.97 11.58 -14.60
CA SER A 438 -11.26 12.74 -14.04
C SER A 438 -10.61 13.60 -15.12
N VAL A 439 -10.05 12.99 -16.16
CA VAL A 439 -9.39 13.72 -17.24
C VAL A 439 -10.43 14.39 -18.15
N LEU A 440 -11.53 13.67 -18.49
CA LEU A 440 -12.66 14.24 -19.23
C LEU A 440 -13.24 15.45 -18.52
N HIS A 441 -13.49 15.33 -17.22
CA HIS A 441 -14.04 16.40 -16.40
C HIS A 441 -13.13 17.64 -16.38
N HIS A 442 -11.81 17.47 -16.11
CA HIS A 442 -10.90 18.61 -16.07
C HIS A 442 -10.71 19.26 -17.43
N LEU A 443 -10.69 18.48 -18.54
CA LEU A 443 -10.62 19.07 -19.87
C LEU A 443 -11.87 19.91 -20.18
N ALA A 444 -13.06 19.40 -19.87
CA ALA A 444 -14.30 20.15 -20.03
C ALA A 444 -14.34 21.43 -19.17
N SER A 445 -13.88 21.34 -17.92
CA SER A 445 -13.78 22.50 -17.02
C SER A 445 -12.82 23.56 -17.56
N LEU A 446 -11.66 23.15 -18.07
CA LEU A 446 -10.68 24.05 -18.69
C LEU A 446 -11.25 24.72 -19.95
N MET A 447 -12.00 23.96 -20.77
CA MET A 447 -12.68 24.52 -21.96
C MET A 447 -13.69 25.61 -21.58
N LEU A 448 -14.49 25.38 -20.53
CA LEU A 448 -15.41 26.42 -20.02
C LEU A 448 -14.66 27.65 -19.50
N ALA A 449 -13.58 27.44 -18.76
CA ALA A 449 -12.77 28.53 -18.20
C ALA A 449 -12.06 29.36 -19.29
N THR A 450 -11.76 28.76 -20.45
CA THR A 450 -11.12 29.44 -21.59
C THR A 450 -12.12 29.98 -22.62
N GLY A 451 -13.44 29.90 -22.33
CA GLY A 451 -14.50 30.45 -23.20
C GLY A 451 -14.75 29.63 -24.47
N GLU A 452 -14.42 28.35 -24.47
CA GLU A 452 -14.73 27.44 -25.57
C GLU A 452 -16.21 27.05 -25.61
N PRO A 453 -16.73 26.47 -26.72
CA PRO A 453 -18.15 26.15 -26.84
C PRO A 453 -18.67 25.25 -25.72
N GLU A 454 -19.66 25.73 -24.96
CA GLU A 454 -20.24 24.99 -23.83
C GLU A 454 -20.82 23.63 -24.23
N ALA A 455 -21.31 23.50 -25.47
CA ALA A 455 -21.84 22.24 -25.97
C ALA A 455 -20.74 21.16 -26.14
N GLU A 456 -19.51 21.55 -26.49
CA GLU A 456 -18.38 20.61 -26.57
C GLU A 456 -17.94 20.18 -25.17
N ALA A 457 -17.89 21.11 -24.21
CA ALA A 457 -17.61 20.80 -22.81
C ALA A 457 -18.69 19.87 -22.22
N LEU A 458 -19.98 20.12 -22.53
CA LEU A 458 -21.07 19.25 -22.10
C LEU A 458 -20.89 17.81 -22.56
N ALA A 459 -20.53 17.60 -23.83
CA ALA A 459 -20.30 16.25 -24.35
C ALA A 459 -19.20 15.49 -23.58
N LEU A 460 -18.16 16.18 -23.12
CA LEU A 460 -17.10 15.58 -22.29
C LEU A 460 -17.59 15.29 -20.88
N PHE A 461 -18.38 16.18 -20.27
CA PHE A 461 -19.00 15.94 -18.96
C PHE A 461 -19.98 14.76 -18.98
N GLU A 462 -20.80 14.65 -20.04
CA GLU A 462 -21.72 13.52 -20.21
C GLU A 462 -20.95 12.19 -20.34
N ARG A 463 -19.83 12.16 -21.06
CA ARG A 463 -18.94 11.00 -21.12
C ARG A 463 -18.34 10.68 -19.75
N ALA A 464 -17.89 11.69 -19.00
CA ALA A 464 -17.36 11.50 -17.66
C ALA A 464 -18.43 10.92 -16.71
N LEU A 465 -19.67 11.44 -16.78
CA LEU A 465 -20.81 10.93 -16.01
C LEU A 465 -21.17 9.49 -16.41
N ALA A 466 -21.14 9.16 -17.70
CA ALA A 466 -21.40 7.80 -18.17
C ALA A 466 -20.37 6.78 -17.63
N ALA A 467 -19.10 7.20 -17.51
CA ALA A 467 -18.02 6.39 -16.94
C ALA A 467 -18.05 6.34 -15.39
N SER A 468 -18.67 7.31 -14.72
CA SER A 468 -18.82 7.39 -13.26
C SER A 468 -20.24 7.81 -12.88
N PRO A 469 -21.25 6.96 -13.07
CA PRO A 469 -22.67 7.34 -12.93
C PRO A 469 -23.05 7.73 -11.50
N ASP A 470 -22.36 7.25 -10.49
CA ASP A 470 -22.66 7.52 -9.08
C ASP A 470 -21.85 8.71 -8.50
N SER A 471 -21.23 9.52 -9.36
CA SER A 471 -20.51 10.73 -8.94
C SER A 471 -21.44 11.95 -8.96
N GLY A 472 -21.73 12.51 -7.79
CA GLY A 472 -22.50 13.77 -7.67
C GLY A 472 -21.78 14.93 -8.34
N ARG A 473 -20.46 15.00 -8.27
CA ARG A 473 -19.65 16.01 -8.95
C ARG A 473 -19.82 15.97 -10.46
N MET A 474 -19.79 14.78 -11.09
CA MET A 474 -19.97 14.65 -12.54
C MET A 474 -21.39 15.05 -12.94
N ALA A 475 -22.40 14.57 -12.23
CA ALA A 475 -23.81 14.96 -12.45
C ALA A 475 -23.99 16.47 -12.27
N GLY A 476 -23.37 17.07 -11.25
CA GLY A 476 -23.41 18.50 -11.00
C GLY A 476 -22.80 19.34 -12.12
N SER A 477 -21.69 18.88 -12.71
CA SER A 477 -21.06 19.59 -13.84
C SER A 477 -21.90 19.52 -15.11
N VAL A 478 -22.53 18.36 -15.38
CA VAL A 478 -23.51 18.24 -16.50
C VAL A 478 -24.67 19.21 -16.26
N GLY A 479 -25.31 19.16 -15.08
CA GLY A 479 -26.47 20.01 -14.77
C GLY A 479 -26.13 21.50 -14.80
N TRP A 480 -24.98 21.91 -14.28
CA TRP A 480 -24.53 23.29 -14.34
C TRP A 480 -24.30 23.77 -15.79
N THR A 481 -23.68 22.95 -16.63
CA THR A 481 -23.46 23.30 -18.03
C THR A 481 -24.77 23.37 -18.82
N LEU A 482 -25.71 22.46 -18.55
CA LEU A 482 -27.05 22.50 -19.12
C LEU A 482 -27.80 23.80 -18.74
N LEU A 483 -27.69 24.23 -17.48
CA LEU A 483 -28.28 25.49 -17.02
C LEU A 483 -27.73 26.69 -17.78
N ARG A 484 -26.43 26.75 -17.97
CA ARG A 484 -25.75 27.80 -18.77
C ARG A 484 -26.19 27.82 -20.24
N LEU A 485 -26.51 26.64 -20.78
CA LEU A 485 -27.07 26.49 -22.13
C LEU A 485 -28.58 26.81 -22.22
N GLY A 486 -29.23 27.14 -21.10
CA GLY A 486 -30.66 27.41 -21.03
C GLY A 486 -31.55 26.16 -21.07
N ARG A 487 -30.99 24.96 -20.91
CA ARG A 487 -31.73 23.68 -20.82
C ARG A 487 -32.14 23.41 -19.38
N VAL A 488 -33.05 24.26 -18.88
CA VAL A 488 -33.36 24.40 -17.43
C VAL A 488 -33.93 23.11 -16.83
N GLU A 489 -34.89 22.47 -17.50
CA GLU A 489 -35.55 21.26 -16.97
C GLU A 489 -34.54 20.09 -16.83
N GLU A 490 -33.71 19.92 -17.83
CA GLU A 490 -32.65 18.88 -17.79
C GLU A 490 -31.58 19.21 -16.74
N ALA A 491 -31.26 20.49 -16.57
CA ALA A 491 -30.33 20.94 -15.53
C ALA A 491 -30.85 20.60 -14.14
N VAL A 492 -32.14 20.84 -13.87
CA VAL A 492 -32.78 20.50 -12.59
C VAL A 492 -32.68 19.01 -12.31
N GLU A 493 -32.99 18.14 -13.30
CA GLU A 493 -32.91 16.69 -13.14
C GLU A 493 -31.51 16.23 -12.72
N HIS A 494 -30.47 16.71 -13.43
CA HIS A 494 -29.09 16.34 -13.13
C HIS A 494 -28.61 16.91 -11.78
N LEU A 495 -29.00 18.13 -11.41
CA LEU A 495 -28.60 18.76 -10.16
C LEU A 495 -29.35 18.17 -8.95
N GLU A 496 -30.63 17.77 -9.09
CA GLU A 496 -31.35 17.01 -8.06
C GLU A 496 -30.66 15.68 -7.78
N ARG A 497 -30.24 14.96 -8.83
CA ARG A 497 -29.45 13.73 -8.70
C ARG A 497 -28.10 14.01 -8.03
N ALA A 498 -27.38 15.05 -8.43
CA ALA A 498 -26.11 15.44 -7.84
C ALA A 498 -26.23 15.72 -6.34
N ALA A 499 -27.21 16.53 -5.94
CA ALA A 499 -27.49 16.86 -4.54
C ALA A 499 -27.98 15.66 -3.71
N ALA A 500 -28.61 14.66 -4.34
CA ALA A 500 -28.98 13.41 -3.69
C ALA A 500 -27.76 12.50 -3.44
N LEU A 501 -26.82 12.46 -4.36
CA LEU A 501 -25.56 11.67 -4.23
C LEU A 501 -24.58 12.32 -3.23
N GLU A 502 -24.46 13.64 -3.24
CA GLU A 502 -23.55 14.40 -2.38
C GLU A 502 -24.33 15.48 -1.59
N PRO A 503 -25.17 15.08 -0.62
CA PRO A 503 -26.11 16.00 0.02
C PRO A 503 -25.45 17.05 0.92
N LEU A 504 -24.21 16.87 1.31
CA LEU A 504 -23.44 17.80 2.16
C LEU A 504 -22.55 18.75 1.34
N ASP A 505 -22.60 18.68 0.02
CA ASP A 505 -21.87 19.61 -0.84
C ASP A 505 -22.63 20.93 -0.98
N ALA A 506 -22.02 22.02 -0.50
CA ALA A 506 -22.63 23.35 -0.52
C ALA A 506 -22.79 23.92 -1.93
N GLU A 507 -21.85 23.63 -2.83
CA GLU A 507 -21.88 24.12 -4.20
C GLU A 507 -22.97 23.45 -5.03
N LEU A 508 -23.11 22.12 -4.90
CA LEU A 508 -24.18 21.39 -5.59
C LEU A 508 -25.58 21.84 -5.15
N ASN A 509 -25.78 22.07 -3.85
CA ASN A 509 -27.05 22.62 -3.34
C ASN A 509 -27.29 24.06 -3.84
N ASP A 510 -26.25 24.88 -3.94
CA ASP A 510 -26.35 26.24 -4.48
C ASP A 510 -26.73 26.23 -5.96
N ARG A 511 -26.04 25.44 -6.78
CA ARG A 511 -26.33 25.26 -8.22
C ARG A 511 -27.73 24.70 -8.46
N LEU A 512 -28.17 23.76 -7.63
CA LEU A 512 -29.54 23.26 -7.68
C LEU A 512 -30.56 24.38 -7.39
N GLY A 513 -30.27 25.23 -6.41
CA GLY A 513 -31.09 26.41 -6.13
C GLY A 513 -31.20 27.35 -7.33
N ASP A 514 -30.10 27.60 -8.03
CA ASP A 514 -30.08 28.45 -9.21
C ASP A 514 -30.90 27.83 -10.37
N ALA A 515 -30.82 26.52 -10.58
CA ALA A 515 -31.61 25.81 -11.59
C ALA A 515 -33.11 25.80 -11.25
N LEU A 516 -33.46 25.55 -9.98
CA LEU A 516 -34.85 25.58 -9.52
C LEU A 516 -35.45 26.97 -9.66
N TRP A 517 -34.70 28.03 -9.37
CA TRP A 517 -35.15 29.41 -9.57
C TRP A 517 -35.44 29.67 -11.05
N SER A 518 -34.51 29.28 -11.92
CA SER A 518 -34.68 29.42 -13.38
C SER A 518 -35.87 28.62 -13.91
N ALA A 519 -36.27 27.53 -13.25
CA ALA A 519 -37.46 26.74 -13.54
C ALA A 519 -38.75 27.31 -12.90
N GLY A 520 -38.69 28.48 -12.24
CA GLY A 520 -39.85 29.09 -11.54
C GLY A 520 -40.20 28.42 -10.20
N ARG A 521 -39.41 27.47 -9.71
CA ARG A 521 -39.59 26.73 -8.43
C ARG A 521 -38.95 27.50 -7.27
N GLU A 522 -39.34 28.77 -7.07
CA GLU A 522 -38.71 29.73 -6.17
C GLU A 522 -38.61 29.26 -4.71
N ARG A 523 -39.65 28.59 -4.18
CA ARG A 523 -39.63 28.12 -2.78
C ARG A 523 -38.59 27.05 -2.55
N GLU A 524 -38.44 26.17 -3.51
CA GLU A 524 -37.48 25.09 -3.48
C GLU A 524 -36.05 25.64 -3.70
N ALA A 525 -35.88 26.60 -4.59
CA ALA A 525 -34.64 27.32 -4.77
C ALA A 525 -34.10 27.94 -3.47
N ARG A 526 -34.98 28.69 -2.77
CA ARG A 526 -34.66 29.31 -1.47
C ARG A 526 -34.33 28.27 -0.39
N PHE A 527 -34.94 27.10 -0.45
CA PHE A 527 -34.61 26.00 0.46
C PHE A 527 -33.19 25.49 0.20
N GLN A 528 -32.81 25.26 -1.05
CA GLN A 528 -31.47 24.77 -1.42
C GLN A 528 -30.37 25.82 -1.13
N TRP A 529 -30.58 27.09 -1.41
CA TRP A 529 -29.65 28.17 -1.04
C TRP A 529 -29.46 28.30 0.48
N ARG A 530 -30.51 28.12 1.27
CA ARG A 530 -30.42 28.11 2.74
C ARG A 530 -29.63 26.93 3.22
N ARG A 531 -29.83 25.76 2.62
CA ARG A 531 -29.05 24.55 2.91
C ARG A 531 -27.58 24.74 2.57
N ALA A 532 -27.26 25.25 1.36
CA ALA A 532 -25.92 25.58 0.95
C ALA A 532 -25.21 26.55 1.91
N LEU A 533 -25.94 27.60 2.37
CA LEU A 533 -25.43 28.56 3.34
C LEU A 533 -25.23 27.95 4.74
N THR A 534 -26.03 26.95 5.12
CA THR A 534 -25.87 26.24 6.39
C THR A 534 -24.63 25.33 6.35
N LEU A 535 -24.37 24.70 5.21
CA LEU A 535 -23.22 23.81 5.01
C LEU A 535 -21.90 24.60 4.96
N ASP A 536 -21.92 25.79 4.36
CA ASP A 536 -20.75 26.65 4.21
C ASP A 536 -21.09 28.13 4.51
N PRO A 537 -21.22 28.51 5.80
CA PRO A 537 -21.69 29.84 6.21
C PRO A 537 -20.66 30.96 6.03
N ALA A 538 -19.38 30.61 5.87
CA ALA A 538 -18.25 31.55 5.79
C ALA A 538 -17.45 31.43 4.47
N GLY A 539 -17.83 30.53 3.57
CA GLY A 539 -17.16 30.37 2.28
C GLY A 539 -17.23 31.59 1.38
N ALA A 540 -16.44 31.61 0.34
CA ALA A 540 -16.36 32.70 -0.62
C ALA A 540 -17.73 33.10 -1.20
N GLU A 541 -18.61 32.12 -1.44
CA GLU A 541 -19.94 32.32 -2.00
C GLU A 541 -21.05 32.65 -0.96
N ALA A 542 -20.73 32.67 0.33
CA ALA A 542 -21.74 32.86 1.38
C ALA A 542 -22.48 34.21 1.28
N ALA A 543 -21.75 35.27 0.92
CA ALA A 543 -22.36 36.61 0.72
C ALA A 543 -23.34 36.60 -0.46
N TRP A 544 -23.01 35.94 -1.54
CA TRP A 544 -23.83 35.80 -2.71
C TRP A 544 -25.08 34.93 -2.44
N ARG A 545 -24.93 33.84 -1.73
CA ARG A 545 -26.07 33.00 -1.29
C ARG A 545 -27.04 33.76 -0.42
N ARG A 546 -26.55 34.64 0.49
CA ARG A 546 -27.42 35.53 1.30
C ARG A 546 -28.18 36.51 0.41
N LEU A 547 -27.57 37.06 -0.62
CA LEU A 547 -28.19 37.99 -1.55
C LEU A 547 -29.28 37.31 -2.38
N LYS A 548 -29.02 36.10 -2.92
CA LYS A 548 -30.03 35.27 -3.61
C LYS A 548 -31.23 34.95 -2.71
N LEU A 549 -31.01 34.62 -1.44
CA LEU A 549 -32.06 34.38 -0.48
C LEU A 549 -32.93 35.59 -0.22
N ALA A 550 -32.34 36.79 -0.19
CA ALA A 550 -33.06 38.03 0.11
C ALA A 550 -33.84 38.58 -1.10
N ARG A 551 -33.25 38.50 -2.31
CA ARG A 551 -33.75 39.21 -3.50
C ARG A 551 -34.18 38.30 -4.65
N GLY A 552 -33.86 37.01 -4.61
CA GLY A 552 -33.93 36.12 -5.76
C GLY A 552 -32.66 36.18 -6.62
N LEU A 553 -32.55 35.28 -7.61
CA LEU A 553 -31.38 35.21 -8.48
C LEU A 553 -31.30 36.41 -9.44
N ASP A 554 -32.42 36.82 -10.01
CA ASP A 554 -32.48 37.88 -11.01
C ASP A 554 -32.12 39.27 -10.45
N ASP A 555 -32.56 39.57 -9.23
CA ASP A 555 -32.32 40.84 -8.55
C ASP A 555 -31.03 40.88 -7.74
N ALA A 556 -30.35 39.77 -7.66
CA ALA A 556 -29.07 39.68 -6.95
C ALA A 556 -27.89 40.24 -7.77
N ALA A 557 -28.05 40.35 -9.09
CA ALA A 557 -26.99 40.82 -9.98
C ALA A 557 -26.77 42.34 -9.95
N PRO A 558 -25.56 42.82 -10.08
CA PRO A 558 -25.24 44.21 -10.31
C PRO A 558 -25.49 44.54 -11.81
N GLY A 559 -26.68 45.01 -12.17
CA GLY A 559 -26.92 45.54 -13.52
C GLY A 559 -28.34 45.23 -14.04
N GLU A 560 -29.01 46.28 -14.57
CA GLU A 560 -30.35 46.16 -15.15
C GLU A 560 -30.34 45.27 -16.42
N GLY A 561 -31.17 44.24 -16.44
CA GLY A 561 -31.62 43.55 -17.66
C GLY A 561 -30.95 42.22 -18.03
N ALA A 562 -30.13 41.64 -17.16
CA ALA A 562 -29.59 40.29 -17.43
C ALA A 562 -30.54 39.19 -16.91
N SER A 563 -30.92 38.25 -17.78
CA SER A 563 -31.65 37.06 -17.34
C SER A 563 -30.80 36.19 -16.40
N ALA A 564 -31.41 35.38 -15.54
CA ALA A 564 -30.71 34.44 -14.67
C ALA A 564 -29.63 33.60 -15.44
N VAL A 565 -29.96 33.20 -16.68
CA VAL A 565 -29.04 32.45 -17.56
C VAL A 565 -27.84 33.31 -18.03
N THR A 566 -28.05 34.62 -18.26
CA THR A 566 -26.94 35.52 -18.65
C THR A 566 -25.95 35.73 -17.51
N LEU A 567 -26.45 35.83 -16.28
CA LEU A 567 -25.63 35.97 -15.06
C LEU A 567 -24.77 34.75 -14.74
N LEU A 568 -25.25 33.57 -15.14
CA LEU A 568 -24.54 32.32 -14.96
C LEU A 568 -23.42 32.14 -15.99
N LYS A 569 -23.43 32.88 -17.11
CA LYS A 569 -22.39 32.84 -18.14
C LYS A 569 -21.13 33.64 -17.79
N ASP A 570 -21.27 34.68 -16.98
CA ASP A 570 -20.17 35.56 -16.55
C ASP A 570 -19.45 35.06 -15.30
N ARG A 571 -19.81 33.87 -14.83
CA ARG A 571 -19.22 33.13 -13.71
C ARG A 571 -18.63 31.79 -14.16
#